data_45aae3e22703df589bf1d2ea2ac9d90c
#
_entry.id   45aae3e22703df589bf1d2ea2ac9d90c
#
_cell.length_a   1.000
_cell.length_b   1.000
_cell.length_c   1.000
_cell.angle_alpha   90.00
_cell.angle_beta   90.00
_cell.angle_gamma   90.00
#
_symmetry.space_group_name_H-M   'P 1'
#
loop_
_entity.id
_entity.type
_entity.pdbx_description
1 polymer ?
#
loop_
_entity_poly.entity_id
_entity_poly.type
_entity_poly.pdbx_seq_one_letter_code
_entity_poly.pdbx_strand_id
1 'polypeptide(L)'
;MGEAIVITSGKGGVGKTTTSANIGTSLALQGKRVCLVDTDIGLRNLDVVMGLENRIIYDLVDVVEGRCKLHQALVKDKRFEDLLFLLPAAQTSDKNSVTPEQMKALIDSLKQDYDYILIDCPAGIEQGYKNAVAGADKAIVVTTPEAPAVRDADRIIGLLEKEENIEPPRLIINRIRSHMMKDGDMWSVDDVANHLSIELLGIVADDEEVIKAANNGVPIAFNPNSRASIAYRNIARRILGESIPLQQLEEAPRGVFSKLKRLFGGK
;
A
#
# COMPACT_ATOMS: atom_id res chain seq x y z
N MET A 1 15.13 6.80 -15.47
CA MET A 1 13.77 7.30 -15.31
C MET A 1 13.12 6.51 -14.21
N GLY A 2 12.43 7.15 -13.28
CA GLY A 2 11.82 6.45 -12.13
C GLY A 2 10.68 5.52 -12.55
N GLU A 3 10.31 4.62 -11.66
CA GLU A 3 9.25 3.63 -11.85
C GLU A 3 8.02 4.02 -11.05
N ALA A 4 6.84 4.07 -11.68
CA ALA A 4 5.58 4.35 -11.02
C ALA A 4 4.78 3.06 -10.78
N ILE A 5 4.42 2.81 -9.52
CA ILE A 5 3.72 1.61 -9.07
C ILE A 5 2.39 2.04 -8.45
N VAL A 6 1.27 1.65 -9.04
CA VAL A 6 -0.04 1.84 -8.42
C VAL A 6 -0.33 0.72 -7.42
N ILE A 7 -0.78 1.11 -6.22
CA ILE A 7 -1.22 0.17 -5.18
C ILE A 7 -2.74 0.25 -5.09
N THR A 8 -3.40 -0.81 -5.55
CA THR A 8 -4.85 -0.85 -5.72
C THR A 8 -5.50 -2.06 -5.05
N SER A 9 -6.83 -2.05 -4.97
CA SER A 9 -7.63 -3.18 -4.48
C SER A 9 -9.08 -3.04 -4.91
N GLY A 10 -9.79 -4.14 -5.02
CA GLY A 10 -11.22 -4.14 -5.32
C GLY A 10 -12.11 -3.67 -4.15
N LYS A 11 -11.60 -3.73 -2.91
CA LYS A 11 -12.39 -3.45 -1.70
C LYS A 11 -11.72 -2.40 -0.81
N GLY A 12 -12.52 -1.57 -0.16
CA GLY A 12 -12.05 -0.66 0.89
C GLY A 12 -11.60 -1.42 2.14
N GLY A 13 -10.66 -0.85 2.89
CA GLY A 13 -10.25 -1.37 4.19
C GLY A 13 -9.26 -2.54 4.17
N VAL A 14 -8.81 -3.04 3.01
CA VAL A 14 -7.82 -4.13 2.92
C VAL A 14 -6.39 -3.70 3.25
N GLY A 15 -6.14 -2.39 3.40
CA GLY A 15 -4.86 -1.83 3.83
C GLY A 15 -3.97 -1.27 2.72
N LYS A 16 -4.52 -0.78 1.60
CA LYS A 16 -3.76 -0.12 0.52
C LYS A 16 -2.88 1.00 1.04
N THR A 17 -3.47 2.02 1.65
CA THR A 17 -2.78 3.20 2.19
C THR A 17 -1.66 2.83 3.16
N THR A 18 -1.93 1.87 4.06
CA THR A 18 -0.91 1.33 4.96
C THR A 18 0.22 0.63 4.19
N THR A 19 -0.13 -0.11 3.14
CA THR A 19 0.85 -0.78 2.27
C THR A 19 1.68 0.23 1.50
N SER A 20 1.06 1.27 0.91
CA SER A 20 1.73 2.36 0.20
C SER A 20 2.74 3.08 1.11
N ALA A 21 2.31 3.49 2.32
CA ALA A 21 3.16 4.14 3.30
C ALA A 21 4.38 3.27 3.69
N ASN A 22 4.15 1.99 3.96
CA ASN A 22 5.19 1.10 4.47
C ASN A 22 6.15 0.59 3.39
N ILE A 23 5.69 0.35 2.17
CA ILE A 23 6.59 0.05 1.04
C ILE A 23 7.44 1.27 0.72
N GLY A 24 6.84 2.47 0.62
CA GLY A 24 7.59 3.71 0.36
C GLY A 24 8.64 4.00 1.42
N THR A 25 8.26 3.87 2.70
CA THR A 25 9.20 3.97 3.82
C THR A 25 10.32 2.93 3.71
N SER A 26 10.00 1.68 3.35
CA SER A 26 10.98 0.60 3.23
C SER A 26 11.95 0.81 2.06
N LEU A 27 11.49 1.35 0.93
CA LEU A 27 12.33 1.73 -0.20
C LEU A 27 13.28 2.89 0.17
N ALA A 28 12.77 3.90 0.89
CA ALA A 28 13.57 5.01 1.38
C ALA A 28 14.64 4.55 2.39
N LEU A 29 14.32 3.58 3.26
CA LEU A 29 15.30 2.91 4.14
C LEU A 29 16.40 2.16 3.37
N GLN A 30 16.15 1.80 2.11
CA GLN A 30 17.15 1.21 1.19
C GLN A 30 17.89 2.28 0.34
N GLY A 31 17.76 3.57 0.70
CA GLY A 31 18.44 4.67 0.02
C GLY A 31 17.80 5.08 -1.31
N LYS A 32 16.56 4.65 -1.61
CA LYS A 32 15.85 5.06 -2.82
C LYS A 32 15.12 6.37 -2.60
N ARG A 33 15.09 7.20 -3.63
CA ARG A 33 14.33 8.44 -3.63
C ARG A 33 12.90 8.15 -4.05
N VAL A 34 11.94 8.34 -3.13
CA VAL A 34 10.55 7.88 -3.25
C VAL A 34 9.58 9.05 -3.13
N CYS A 35 8.59 9.10 -4.02
CA CYS A 35 7.43 9.96 -3.89
C CYS A 35 6.18 9.10 -3.67
N LEU A 36 5.49 9.31 -2.56
CA LEU A 36 4.16 8.78 -2.32
C LEU A 36 3.13 9.76 -2.90
N VAL A 37 2.18 9.27 -3.66
CA VAL A 37 1.09 10.09 -4.26
C VAL A 37 -0.24 9.56 -3.74
N ASP A 38 -0.93 10.38 -2.95
CA ASP A 38 -2.30 10.07 -2.51
C ASP A 38 -3.28 10.53 -3.59
N THR A 39 -4.07 9.61 -4.14
CA THR A 39 -5.07 9.91 -5.16
C THR A 39 -6.51 9.77 -4.65
N ASP A 40 -6.72 9.57 -3.34
CA ASP A 40 -8.06 9.49 -2.72
C ASP A 40 -8.61 10.90 -2.43
N ILE A 41 -8.95 11.62 -3.51
CA ILE A 41 -9.50 12.98 -3.45
C ILE A 41 -10.82 12.96 -2.65
N GLY A 42 -10.88 13.82 -1.64
CA GLY A 42 -12.00 13.95 -0.71
C GLY A 42 -11.87 13.14 0.59
N LEU A 43 -10.99 12.12 0.65
CA LEU A 43 -10.83 11.27 1.85
C LEU A 43 -9.39 11.19 2.37
N ARG A 44 -8.44 11.87 1.76
CA ARG A 44 -7.02 11.96 2.10
C ARG A 44 -6.63 11.29 3.44
N ASN A 45 -5.87 10.18 3.38
CA ASN A 45 -5.50 9.39 4.55
C ASN A 45 -4.01 9.05 4.63
N LEU A 46 -3.29 9.13 3.53
CA LEU A 46 -1.88 8.75 3.48
C LEU A 46 -1.00 9.67 4.33
N ASP A 47 -1.33 10.96 4.37
CA ASP A 47 -0.68 11.97 5.21
C ASP A 47 -0.80 11.66 6.71
N VAL A 48 -1.95 11.18 7.17
CA VAL A 48 -2.17 10.77 8.57
C VAL A 48 -1.31 9.57 8.93
N VAL A 49 -1.30 8.54 8.07
CA VAL A 49 -0.46 7.34 8.29
C VAL A 49 1.03 7.70 8.33
N MET A 50 1.42 8.72 7.57
CA MET A 50 2.81 9.21 7.52
C MET A 50 3.13 10.24 8.62
N GLY A 51 2.12 10.80 9.31
CA GLY A 51 2.30 11.87 10.31
C GLY A 51 2.74 13.20 9.68
N LEU A 52 2.24 13.49 8.48
CA LEU A 52 2.62 14.67 7.71
C LEU A 52 1.46 15.66 7.51
N GLU A 53 0.29 15.38 8.07
CA GLU A 53 -0.97 16.14 7.88
C GLU A 53 -0.85 17.64 8.22
N ASN A 54 -0.07 17.97 9.24
CA ASN A 54 0.12 19.35 9.70
C ASN A 54 1.13 20.16 8.86
N ARG A 55 1.64 19.60 7.77
CA ARG A 55 2.69 20.22 6.94
C ARG A 55 2.24 20.50 5.51
N ILE A 56 0.98 20.19 5.20
CA ILE A 56 0.40 20.35 3.88
C ILE A 56 -0.08 21.78 3.69
N ILE A 57 0.40 22.44 2.63
CA ILE A 57 -0.01 23.78 2.20
C ILE A 57 -0.78 23.67 0.88
N TYR A 58 -0.27 22.87 -0.04
CA TYR A 58 -0.84 22.62 -1.35
C TYR A 58 -1.03 21.11 -1.55
N ASP A 59 -1.90 20.74 -2.45
CA ASP A 59 -2.24 19.38 -2.77
C ASP A 59 -2.13 19.07 -4.27
N LEU A 60 -2.42 17.85 -4.65
CA LEU A 60 -2.37 17.36 -6.03
C LEU A 60 -3.26 18.17 -6.98
N VAL A 61 -4.47 18.57 -6.52
CA VAL A 61 -5.39 19.36 -7.34
C VAL A 61 -4.85 20.78 -7.56
N ASP A 62 -4.21 21.40 -6.56
CA ASP A 62 -3.53 22.69 -6.70
C ASP A 62 -2.45 22.67 -7.80
N VAL A 63 -1.70 21.57 -7.88
CA VAL A 63 -0.68 21.40 -8.93
C VAL A 63 -1.32 21.28 -10.31
N VAL A 64 -2.34 20.43 -10.44
CA VAL A 64 -3.02 20.16 -11.72
C VAL A 64 -3.74 21.39 -12.26
N GLU A 65 -4.33 22.20 -11.39
CA GLU A 65 -4.99 23.46 -11.74
C GLU A 65 -4.00 24.64 -11.91
N GLY A 66 -2.71 24.44 -11.69
CA GLY A 66 -1.69 25.47 -11.85
C GLY A 66 -1.66 26.52 -10.74
N ARG A 67 -2.31 26.27 -9.59
CA ARG A 67 -2.28 27.18 -8.43
C ARG A 67 -0.94 27.20 -7.72
N CYS A 68 -0.17 26.14 -7.86
CA CYS A 68 1.20 26.05 -7.36
C CYS A 68 2.09 25.21 -8.29
N LYS A 69 3.41 25.26 -8.08
CA LYS A 69 4.36 24.36 -8.75
C LYS A 69 4.45 23.04 -7.99
N LEU A 70 4.73 21.93 -8.69
CA LEU A 70 4.82 20.59 -8.12
C LEU A 70 5.69 20.55 -6.84
N HIS A 71 6.88 21.14 -6.85
CA HIS A 71 7.80 21.14 -5.70
C HIS A 71 7.24 21.86 -4.46
N GLN A 72 6.24 22.74 -4.61
CA GLN A 72 5.59 23.44 -3.49
C GLN A 72 4.51 22.56 -2.80
N ALA A 73 3.92 21.62 -3.53
CA ALA A 73 2.95 20.67 -3.00
C ALA A 73 3.60 19.43 -2.37
N LEU A 74 4.86 19.15 -2.69
CA LEU A 74 5.60 18.02 -2.15
C LEU A 74 5.96 18.25 -0.68
N VAL A 75 5.46 17.38 0.19
CA VAL A 75 5.78 17.38 1.63
C VAL A 75 6.93 16.44 1.89
N LYS A 76 8.08 16.98 2.28
CA LYS A 76 9.28 16.20 2.62
C LYS A 76 9.12 15.52 3.98
N ASP A 77 9.41 14.24 4.06
CA ASP A 77 9.53 13.54 5.34
C ASP A 77 10.92 13.77 5.96
N LYS A 78 10.97 14.54 7.04
CA LYS A 78 12.22 14.91 7.71
C LYS A 78 13.01 13.73 8.28
N ARG A 79 12.39 12.57 8.40
CA ARG A 79 13.06 11.34 8.89
C ARG A 79 14.05 10.76 7.87
N PHE A 80 13.95 11.19 6.59
CA PHE A 80 14.70 10.62 5.45
C PHE A 80 15.53 11.64 4.65
N GLU A 81 15.81 12.81 5.20
CA GLU A 81 16.47 13.88 4.45
C GLU A 81 15.75 14.17 3.12
N ASP A 82 16.35 13.80 1.96
CA ASP A 82 15.78 14.02 0.62
C ASP A 82 15.33 12.71 -0.07
N LEU A 83 14.98 11.67 0.69
CA LEU A 83 14.63 10.36 0.12
C LEU A 83 13.14 10.08 0.08
N LEU A 84 12.31 10.67 0.96
CA LEU A 84 10.88 10.38 1.03
C LEU A 84 10.04 11.64 1.00
N PHE A 85 9.11 11.69 0.06
CA PHE A 85 8.18 12.79 -0.15
C PHE A 85 6.75 12.27 -0.29
N LEU A 86 5.80 13.14 0.05
CA LEU A 86 4.37 12.91 -0.13
C LEU A 86 3.78 14.03 -0.99
N LEU A 87 3.07 13.66 -2.06
CA LEU A 87 2.12 14.53 -2.75
C LEU A 87 0.72 14.18 -2.23
N PRO A 88 0.10 15.03 -1.40
CA PRO A 88 -1.17 14.72 -0.78
C PRO A 88 -2.35 14.91 -1.75
N ALA A 89 -3.44 14.16 -1.55
CA ALA A 89 -4.71 14.41 -2.20
C ALA A 89 -5.39 15.66 -1.63
N ALA A 90 -6.32 16.24 -2.40
CA ALA A 90 -7.20 17.32 -1.92
C ALA A 90 -8.27 16.77 -0.97
N GLN A 91 -8.59 17.53 0.10
CA GLN A 91 -9.65 17.16 1.05
C GLN A 91 -11.04 17.58 0.61
N THR A 92 -11.16 18.71 -0.11
CA THR A 92 -12.44 19.36 -0.39
C THR A 92 -12.80 19.46 -1.87
N SER A 93 -11.91 18.98 -2.76
CA SER A 93 -12.12 19.00 -4.20
C SER A 93 -13.05 17.85 -4.65
N ASP A 94 -13.70 18.03 -5.78
CA ASP A 94 -14.47 16.99 -6.44
C ASP A 94 -13.54 15.88 -6.98
N LYS A 95 -13.98 14.63 -6.95
CA LYS A 95 -13.21 13.48 -7.46
C LYS A 95 -12.91 13.57 -8.97
N ASN A 96 -13.68 14.38 -9.70
CA ASN A 96 -13.49 14.64 -11.12
C ASN A 96 -12.59 15.86 -11.40
N SER A 97 -12.03 16.52 -10.39
CA SER A 97 -11.14 17.68 -10.56
C SER A 97 -9.84 17.36 -11.30
N VAL A 98 -9.51 16.07 -11.44
CA VAL A 98 -8.32 15.61 -12.14
C VAL A 98 -8.71 14.58 -13.20
N THR A 99 -8.14 14.73 -14.41
CA THR A 99 -8.31 13.75 -15.49
C THR A 99 -7.17 12.72 -15.52
N PRO A 100 -7.36 11.56 -16.16
CA PRO A 100 -6.29 10.58 -16.36
C PRO A 100 -5.06 11.17 -17.08
N GLU A 101 -5.26 12.04 -18.08
CA GLU A 101 -4.17 12.68 -18.84
C GLU A 101 -3.36 13.63 -17.96
N GLN A 102 -4.04 14.40 -17.11
CA GLN A 102 -3.39 15.29 -16.15
C GLN A 102 -2.59 14.51 -15.11
N MET A 103 -3.16 13.40 -14.60
CA MET A 103 -2.47 12.53 -13.67
C MET A 103 -1.24 11.89 -14.31
N LYS A 104 -1.37 11.39 -15.55
CA LYS A 104 -0.23 10.84 -16.30
C LYS A 104 0.89 11.86 -16.44
N ALA A 105 0.60 13.08 -16.86
CA ALA A 105 1.58 14.14 -17.02
C ALA A 105 2.28 14.49 -15.69
N LEU A 106 1.54 14.49 -14.58
CA LEU A 106 2.06 14.70 -13.24
C LEU A 106 3.03 13.60 -12.83
N ILE A 107 2.64 12.32 -12.99
CA ILE A 107 3.48 11.17 -12.67
C ILE A 107 4.72 11.14 -13.57
N ASP A 108 4.59 11.40 -14.86
CA ASP A 108 5.74 11.48 -15.78
C ASP A 108 6.74 12.58 -15.38
N SER A 109 6.25 13.69 -14.82
CA SER A 109 7.13 14.72 -14.24
C SER A 109 7.86 14.21 -12.98
N LEU A 110 7.18 13.50 -12.08
CA LEU A 110 7.80 12.93 -10.89
C LEU A 110 8.87 11.87 -11.23
N LYS A 111 8.67 11.08 -12.30
CA LYS A 111 9.66 10.08 -12.76
C LYS A 111 11.03 10.66 -13.13
N GLN A 112 11.14 11.98 -13.33
CA GLN A 112 12.43 12.63 -13.61
C GLN A 112 13.29 12.76 -12.35
N ASP A 113 12.66 12.88 -11.17
CA ASP A 113 13.35 13.26 -9.93
C ASP A 113 13.37 12.12 -8.89
N TYR A 114 12.54 11.08 -9.04
CA TYR A 114 12.39 10.00 -8.07
C TYR A 114 12.70 8.64 -8.68
N ASP A 115 13.28 7.73 -7.88
CA ASP A 115 13.51 6.33 -8.30
C ASP A 115 12.18 5.56 -8.35
N TYR A 116 11.30 5.81 -7.36
CA TYR A 116 9.99 5.17 -7.25
C TYR A 116 8.88 6.18 -6.95
N ILE A 117 7.79 6.06 -7.66
CA ILE A 117 6.54 6.77 -7.38
C ILE A 117 5.49 5.73 -6.96
N LEU A 118 5.03 5.78 -5.71
CA LEU A 118 3.98 4.88 -5.23
C LEU A 118 2.65 5.62 -5.22
N ILE A 119 1.71 5.16 -6.04
CA ILE A 119 0.40 5.79 -6.22
C ILE A 119 -0.61 5.03 -5.36
N ASP A 120 -1.06 5.65 -4.26
CA ASP A 120 -2.13 5.11 -3.40
C ASP A 120 -3.48 5.34 -4.08
N CYS A 121 -4.07 4.27 -4.59
CA CYS A 121 -5.32 4.30 -5.34
C CYS A 121 -6.53 4.27 -4.38
N PRO A 122 -7.59 5.06 -4.60
CA PRO A 122 -8.84 4.90 -3.86
C PRO A 122 -9.45 3.51 -4.05
N ALA A 123 -10.39 3.14 -3.20
CA ALA A 123 -11.11 1.89 -3.36
C ALA A 123 -12.11 1.96 -4.53
N GLY A 124 -12.30 0.85 -5.22
CA GLY A 124 -13.27 0.74 -6.32
C GLY A 124 -12.64 0.90 -7.70
N ILE A 125 -13.50 1.08 -8.71
CA ILE A 125 -13.15 1.06 -10.14
C ILE A 125 -13.60 2.35 -10.87
N GLU A 126 -13.94 3.38 -10.11
CA GLU A 126 -14.49 4.63 -10.63
C GLU A 126 -13.37 5.57 -11.14
N GLN A 127 -13.68 6.85 -11.28
CA GLN A 127 -12.76 7.86 -11.81
C GLN A 127 -11.40 7.91 -11.08
N GLY A 128 -11.41 7.79 -9.74
CA GLY A 128 -10.17 7.77 -8.95
C GLY A 128 -9.23 6.61 -9.30
N TYR A 129 -9.78 5.43 -9.60
CA TYR A 129 -9.01 4.29 -10.11
C TYR A 129 -8.38 4.61 -11.47
N LYS A 130 -9.16 5.14 -12.41
CA LYS A 130 -8.66 5.50 -13.75
C LYS A 130 -7.53 6.52 -13.67
N ASN A 131 -7.66 7.50 -12.80
CA ASN A 131 -6.62 8.50 -12.56
C ASN A 131 -5.35 7.87 -11.99
N ALA A 132 -5.47 7.01 -10.97
CA ALA A 132 -4.33 6.35 -10.33
C ALA A 132 -3.55 5.44 -11.30
N VAL A 133 -4.26 4.75 -12.19
CA VAL A 133 -3.70 3.78 -13.15
C VAL A 133 -3.04 4.47 -14.34
N ALA A 134 -3.53 5.65 -14.76
CA ALA A 134 -3.12 6.31 -16.00
C ALA A 134 -1.61 6.64 -16.10
N GLY A 135 -0.92 6.86 -14.98
CA GLY A 135 0.52 7.16 -14.94
C GLY A 135 1.41 5.99 -14.50
N ALA A 136 0.82 4.84 -14.17
CA ALA A 136 1.53 3.71 -13.61
C ALA A 136 2.24 2.86 -14.67
N ASP A 137 3.41 2.34 -14.33
CA ASP A 137 4.15 1.34 -15.13
C ASP A 137 3.87 -0.08 -14.60
N LYS A 138 3.64 -0.20 -13.30
CA LYS A 138 3.39 -1.46 -12.58
C LYS A 138 2.20 -1.33 -11.64
N ALA A 139 1.62 -2.47 -11.29
CA ALA A 139 0.50 -2.53 -10.35
C ALA A 139 0.75 -3.57 -9.25
N ILE A 140 0.35 -3.22 -8.02
CA ILE A 140 0.28 -4.13 -6.88
C ILE A 140 -1.17 -4.19 -6.42
N VAL A 141 -1.74 -5.38 -6.47
CA VAL A 141 -3.10 -5.64 -5.97
C VAL A 141 -3.00 -6.10 -4.51
N VAL A 142 -3.64 -5.38 -3.61
CA VAL A 142 -3.72 -5.73 -2.19
C VAL A 142 -5.08 -6.35 -1.89
N THR A 143 -5.08 -7.53 -1.30
CA THR A 143 -6.29 -8.20 -0.82
C THR A 143 -6.11 -8.77 0.57
N THR A 144 -7.21 -9.16 1.21
CA THR A 144 -7.21 -10.00 2.43
C THR A 144 -7.69 -11.39 2.05
N PRO A 145 -7.34 -12.46 2.82
CA PRO A 145 -7.70 -13.84 2.48
C PRO A 145 -9.15 -14.18 2.88
N GLU A 146 -10.07 -13.27 2.58
CA GLU A 146 -11.51 -13.39 2.77
C GLU A 146 -12.19 -13.48 1.40
N ALA A 147 -13.10 -14.43 1.20
CA ALA A 147 -13.73 -14.69 -0.10
C ALA A 147 -14.30 -13.43 -0.81
N PRO A 148 -14.97 -12.49 -0.14
CA PRO A 148 -15.43 -11.27 -0.81
C PRO A 148 -14.27 -10.38 -1.30
N ALA A 149 -13.18 -10.26 -0.51
CA ALA A 149 -12.04 -9.42 -0.89
C ALA A 149 -11.25 -10.04 -2.06
N VAL A 150 -11.10 -11.37 -2.08
CA VAL A 150 -10.48 -12.11 -3.19
C VAL A 150 -11.28 -11.95 -4.48
N ARG A 151 -12.61 -12.06 -4.42
CA ARG A 151 -13.49 -11.85 -5.60
C ARG A 151 -13.39 -10.42 -6.14
N ASP A 152 -13.31 -9.43 -5.27
CA ASP A 152 -13.15 -8.04 -5.68
C ASP A 152 -11.75 -7.77 -6.25
N ALA A 153 -10.71 -8.46 -5.74
CA ALA A 153 -9.35 -8.41 -6.28
C ALA A 153 -9.29 -9.00 -7.71
N ASP A 154 -9.96 -10.13 -7.97
CA ASP A 154 -10.05 -10.76 -9.29
C ASP A 154 -10.61 -9.77 -10.35
N ARG A 155 -11.63 -8.99 -9.98
CA ARG A 155 -12.18 -7.95 -10.86
C ARG A 155 -11.16 -6.86 -11.20
N ILE A 156 -10.37 -6.42 -10.23
CA ILE A 156 -9.33 -5.40 -10.44
C ILE A 156 -8.23 -5.95 -11.33
N ILE A 157 -7.81 -7.21 -11.14
CA ILE A 157 -6.83 -7.88 -11.98
C ILE A 157 -7.31 -7.89 -13.43
N GLY A 158 -8.54 -8.31 -13.69
CA GLY A 158 -9.11 -8.33 -15.03
C GLY A 158 -9.29 -6.93 -15.67
N LEU A 159 -9.26 -5.83 -14.89
CA LEU A 159 -9.20 -4.47 -15.41
C LEU A 159 -7.76 -4.07 -15.73
N LEU A 160 -6.80 -4.38 -14.84
CA LEU A 160 -5.38 -4.07 -15.05
C LEU A 160 -4.78 -4.80 -16.25
N GLU A 161 -5.20 -6.04 -16.52
CA GLU A 161 -4.77 -6.82 -17.67
C GLU A 161 -5.20 -6.22 -19.04
N LYS A 162 -6.14 -5.27 -19.03
CA LYS A 162 -6.57 -4.54 -20.23
C LYS A 162 -5.78 -3.28 -20.48
N GLU A 163 -4.97 -2.85 -19.50
CA GLU A 163 -4.13 -1.66 -19.61
C GLU A 163 -2.81 -2.01 -20.30
N GLU A 164 -2.66 -1.61 -21.56
CA GLU A 164 -1.50 -1.97 -22.40
C GLU A 164 -0.15 -1.46 -21.87
N ASN A 165 -0.18 -0.43 -21.02
CA ASN A 165 1.03 0.23 -20.51
C ASN A 165 1.48 -0.26 -19.12
N ILE A 166 0.76 -1.22 -18.53
CA ILE A 166 1.05 -1.73 -17.18
C ILE A 166 1.59 -3.16 -17.30
N GLU A 167 2.73 -3.40 -16.65
CA GLU A 167 3.25 -4.78 -16.50
C GLU A 167 2.25 -5.66 -15.74
N PRO A 168 2.27 -7.00 -15.92
CA PRO A 168 1.40 -7.92 -15.19
C PRO A 168 1.36 -7.60 -13.69
N PRO A 169 0.18 -7.46 -13.08
CA PRO A 169 0.06 -7.06 -11.69
C PRO A 169 0.64 -8.12 -10.75
N ARG A 170 1.11 -7.67 -9.58
CA ARG A 170 1.61 -8.55 -8.51
C ARG A 170 0.72 -8.45 -7.28
N LEU A 171 0.67 -9.53 -6.49
CA LEU A 171 -0.24 -9.70 -5.37
C LEU A 171 0.44 -9.46 -4.02
N ILE A 172 -0.23 -8.74 -3.13
CA ILE A 172 0.05 -8.74 -1.70
C ILE A 172 -1.19 -9.26 -0.96
N ILE A 173 -1.02 -10.33 -0.17
CA ILE A 173 -2.06 -10.83 0.73
C ILE A 173 -1.80 -10.25 2.12
N ASN A 174 -2.70 -9.40 2.58
CA ASN A 174 -2.59 -8.63 3.82
C ASN A 174 -3.51 -9.17 4.92
N ARG A 175 -3.21 -8.85 6.18
CA ARG A 175 -4.00 -9.22 7.37
C ARG A 175 -4.25 -10.71 7.54
N ILE A 176 -3.23 -11.51 7.29
CA ILE A 176 -3.31 -12.96 7.43
C ILE A 176 -3.35 -13.33 8.91
N ARG A 177 -4.35 -14.12 9.30
CA ARG A 177 -4.52 -14.68 10.65
C ARG A 177 -4.29 -16.18 10.62
N SER A 178 -3.08 -16.60 11.02
CA SER A 178 -2.66 -18.00 10.92
C SER A 178 -3.59 -19.00 11.61
N HIS A 179 -4.21 -18.61 12.74
CA HIS A 179 -5.17 -19.48 13.44
C HIS A 179 -6.46 -19.71 12.63
N MET A 180 -7.02 -18.66 12.01
CA MET A 180 -8.22 -18.76 11.18
C MET A 180 -7.99 -19.59 9.91
N MET A 181 -6.78 -19.49 9.32
CA MET A 181 -6.41 -20.34 8.18
C MET A 181 -6.36 -21.82 8.57
N LYS A 182 -5.79 -22.15 9.74
CA LYS A 182 -5.72 -23.54 10.24
C LYS A 182 -7.09 -24.10 10.59
N ASP A 183 -7.99 -23.26 11.10
CA ASP A 183 -9.34 -23.65 11.47
C ASP A 183 -10.29 -23.72 10.24
N GLY A 184 -9.83 -23.29 9.05
CA GLY A 184 -10.60 -23.30 7.79
C GLY A 184 -11.56 -22.10 7.64
N ASP A 185 -11.47 -21.13 8.55
CA ASP A 185 -12.33 -19.92 8.55
C ASP A 185 -11.79 -18.80 7.63
N MET A 186 -10.59 -18.98 7.09
CA MET A 186 -9.91 -18.05 6.20
C MET A 186 -9.18 -18.84 5.10
N TRP A 187 -9.19 -18.31 3.87
CA TRP A 187 -8.48 -18.95 2.76
C TRP A 187 -6.98 -19.04 3.04
N SER A 188 -6.35 -20.11 2.59
CA SER A 188 -4.89 -20.21 2.67
C SER A 188 -4.22 -19.26 1.66
N VAL A 189 -2.94 -18.96 1.88
CA VAL A 189 -2.14 -18.17 0.94
C VAL A 189 -2.13 -18.82 -0.45
N ASP A 190 -1.96 -20.14 -0.49
CA ASP A 190 -1.92 -20.90 -1.73
C ASP A 190 -3.28 -20.88 -2.46
N ASP A 191 -4.41 -20.99 -1.72
CA ASP A 191 -5.74 -20.90 -2.32
C ASP A 191 -5.97 -19.54 -2.96
N VAL A 192 -5.59 -18.44 -2.27
CA VAL A 192 -5.73 -17.08 -2.82
C VAL A 192 -4.83 -16.89 -4.04
N ALA A 193 -3.55 -17.28 -3.95
CA ALA A 193 -2.59 -17.14 -5.04
C ALA A 193 -3.00 -17.96 -6.27
N ASN A 194 -3.45 -19.21 -6.08
CA ASN A 194 -3.93 -20.07 -7.17
C ASN A 194 -5.20 -19.53 -7.81
N HIS A 195 -6.13 -18.99 -6.99
CA HIS A 195 -7.37 -18.42 -7.51
C HIS A 195 -7.15 -17.17 -8.37
N LEU A 196 -6.29 -16.26 -7.91
CA LEU A 196 -6.01 -15.01 -8.60
C LEU A 196 -4.99 -15.15 -9.74
N SER A 197 -4.20 -16.23 -9.75
CA SER A 197 -3.26 -16.60 -10.83
C SER A 197 -2.26 -15.52 -11.24
N ILE A 198 -1.87 -14.62 -10.31
CA ILE A 198 -0.84 -13.61 -10.50
C ILE A 198 0.32 -13.80 -9.52
N GLU A 199 1.48 -13.23 -9.84
CA GLU A 199 2.70 -13.35 -9.03
C GLU A 199 2.48 -12.85 -7.61
N LEU A 200 2.77 -13.69 -6.62
CA LEU A 200 2.72 -13.32 -5.19
C LEU A 200 3.98 -12.56 -4.79
N LEU A 201 3.87 -11.24 -4.65
CA LEU A 201 4.95 -10.35 -4.23
C LEU A 201 5.22 -10.44 -2.73
N GLY A 202 4.20 -10.67 -1.91
CA GLY A 202 4.39 -10.78 -0.47
C GLY A 202 3.13 -11.09 0.32
N ILE A 203 3.36 -11.44 1.57
CA ILE A 203 2.32 -11.72 2.56
C ILE A 203 2.58 -10.90 3.82
N VAL A 204 1.53 -10.36 4.43
CA VAL A 204 1.61 -9.55 5.64
C VAL A 204 0.65 -10.13 6.69
N ALA A 205 1.17 -10.56 7.82
CA ALA A 205 0.36 -11.03 8.93
C ALA A 205 -0.45 -9.88 9.55
N ASP A 206 -1.61 -10.21 10.11
CA ASP A 206 -2.38 -9.28 10.94
C ASP A 206 -1.57 -8.96 12.20
N ASP A 207 -1.24 -7.68 12.39
CA ASP A 207 -0.35 -7.20 13.44
C ASP A 207 -0.94 -5.93 14.06
N GLU A 208 -1.30 -5.99 15.33
CA GLU A 208 -1.86 -4.85 16.08
C GLU A 208 -0.92 -3.65 16.14
N GLU A 209 0.39 -3.88 16.06
CA GLU A 209 1.39 -2.80 16.03
C GLU A 209 1.23 -1.89 14.81
N VAL A 210 0.66 -2.39 13.71
CA VAL A 210 0.35 -1.58 12.52
C VAL A 210 -0.68 -0.50 12.85
N ILE A 211 -1.71 -0.85 13.62
CA ILE A 211 -2.76 0.10 14.03
C ILE A 211 -2.17 1.17 14.96
N LYS A 212 -1.36 0.76 15.93
CA LYS A 212 -0.70 1.67 16.87
C LYS A 212 0.25 2.62 16.13
N ALA A 213 1.03 2.10 15.20
CA ALA A 213 1.97 2.86 14.38
C ALA A 213 1.23 3.92 13.53
N ALA A 214 0.17 3.52 12.82
CA ALA A 214 -0.65 4.43 12.01
C ALA A 214 -1.31 5.53 12.85
N ASN A 215 -1.85 5.22 14.04
CA ASN A 215 -2.43 6.21 14.95
C ASN A 215 -1.40 7.22 15.47
N ASN A 216 -0.13 6.85 15.50
CA ASN A 216 0.98 7.73 15.90
C ASN A 216 1.63 8.46 14.70
N GLY A 217 1.11 8.31 13.48
CA GLY A 217 1.71 8.89 12.26
C GLY A 217 3.12 8.37 11.96
N VAL A 218 3.42 7.12 12.35
CA VAL A 218 4.73 6.50 12.15
C VAL A 218 4.54 5.18 11.41
N PRO A 219 4.97 5.05 10.15
CA PRO A 219 4.91 3.79 9.42
C PRO A 219 5.56 2.64 10.20
N ILE A 220 4.91 1.47 10.20
CA ILE A 220 5.41 0.29 10.95
C ILE A 220 6.79 -0.17 10.45
N ALA A 221 7.14 0.15 9.22
CA ALA A 221 8.45 -0.15 8.62
C ALA A 221 9.65 0.39 9.43
N PHE A 222 9.44 1.37 10.33
CA PHE A 222 10.46 1.83 11.28
C PHE A 222 10.71 0.87 12.44
N ASN A 223 9.76 -0.01 12.76
CA ASN A 223 9.92 -0.98 13.86
C ASN A 223 10.58 -2.27 13.35
N PRO A 224 11.88 -2.50 13.57
CA PRO A 224 12.58 -3.67 13.01
C PRO A 224 12.09 -5.01 13.58
N ASN A 225 11.37 -5.00 14.69
CA ASN A 225 10.94 -6.20 15.40
C ASN A 225 9.49 -6.61 15.07
N SER A 226 8.71 -5.76 14.40
CA SER A 226 7.34 -6.09 13.98
C SER A 226 7.36 -7.05 12.79
N ARG A 227 6.48 -8.05 12.82
CA ARG A 227 6.31 -9.00 11.71
C ARG A 227 5.86 -8.31 10.42
N ALA A 228 4.93 -7.37 10.55
CA ALA A 228 4.46 -6.57 9.43
C ALA A 228 5.59 -5.71 8.85
N SER A 229 6.43 -5.11 9.69
CA SER A 229 7.60 -4.35 9.24
C SER A 229 8.56 -5.22 8.43
N ILE A 230 8.91 -6.40 8.92
CA ILE A 230 9.79 -7.34 8.21
C ILE A 230 9.16 -7.73 6.86
N ALA A 231 7.85 -7.97 6.82
CA ALA A 231 7.13 -8.27 5.60
C ALA A 231 7.23 -7.13 4.57
N TYR A 232 6.94 -5.88 4.96
CA TYR A 232 7.03 -4.73 4.06
C TYR A 232 8.45 -4.46 3.58
N ARG A 233 9.46 -4.61 4.44
CA ARG A 233 10.87 -4.50 4.05
C ARG A 233 11.27 -5.58 3.04
N ASN A 234 10.81 -6.81 3.21
CA ASN A 234 11.05 -7.89 2.26
C ASN A 234 10.32 -7.66 0.93
N ILE A 235 9.09 -7.12 0.96
CA ILE A 235 8.36 -6.70 -0.24
C ILE A 235 9.16 -5.62 -0.99
N ALA A 236 9.65 -4.59 -0.30
CA ALA A 236 10.46 -3.54 -0.92
C ALA A 236 11.74 -4.11 -1.56
N ARG A 237 12.43 -5.05 -0.90
CA ARG A 237 13.61 -5.72 -1.46
C ARG A 237 13.28 -6.54 -2.71
N ARG A 238 12.10 -7.20 -2.77
CA ARG A 238 11.65 -7.89 -3.99
C ARG A 238 11.30 -6.91 -5.11
N ILE A 239 10.76 -5.74 -4.78
CA ILE A 239 10.58 -4.65 -5.77
C ILE A 239 11.93 -4.22 -6.35
N LEU A 240 12.98 -4.21 -5.54
CA LEU A 240 14.36 -3.93 -5.98
C LEU A 240 15.03 -5.09 -6.74
N GLY A 241 14.32 -6.20 -6.99
CA GLY A 241 14.82 -7.35 -7.75
C GLY A 241 15.55 -8.41 -6.92
N GLU A 242 15.54 -8.30 -5.57
CA GLU A 242 16.15 -9.32 -4.73
C GLU A 242 15.29 -10.57 -4.61
N SER A 243 15.92 -11.76 -4.73
CA SER A 243 15.25 -13.04 -4.50
C SER A 243 15.21 -13.36 -3.01
N ILE A 244 14.08 -13.05 -2.36
CA ILE A 244 13.88 -13.29 -0.92
C ILE A 244 12.71 -14.26 -0.75
N PRO A 245 12.88 -15.35 0.03
CA PRO A 245 11.78 -16.26 0.34
C PRO A 245 10.61 -15.54 1.04
N LEU A 246 9.38 -16.00 0.83
CA LEU A 246 8.23 -15.52 1.58
C LEU A 246 8.43 -15.82 3.08
N GLN A 247 7.99 -14.89 3.92
CA GLN A 247 8.07 -15.04 5.37
C GLN A 247 7.17 -16.19 5.83
N GLN A 248 7.69 -17.06 6.70
CA GLN A 248 6.86 -18.08 7.34
C GLN A 248 5.87 -17.42 8.31
N LEU A 249 4.61 -17.83 8.22
CA LEU A 249 3.54 -17.37 9.11
C LEU A 249 3.60 -18.17 10.43
N GLU A 250 4.63 -17.94 11.26
CA GLU A 250 4.71 -18.57 12.58
C GLU A 250 3.65 -18.01 13.52
N GLU A 251 3.08 -18.90 14.36
CA GLU A 251 2.20 -18.47 15.46
C GLU A 251 2.99 -17.63 16.47
N ALA A 252 2.38 -16.54 16.95
CA ALA A 252 2.83 -15.97 18.22
C ALA A 252 2.77 -17.09 19.28
N PRO A 253 3.80 -17.28 20.14
CA PRO A 253 3.72 -18.25 21.20
C PRO A 253 2.46 -17.94 22.03
N ARG A 254 1.50 -18.86 22.03
CA ARG A 254 0.30 -18.76 22.88
C ARG A 254 0.81 -18.61 24.30
N GLY A 255 0.57 -17.44 24.89
CA GLY A 255 1.03 -17.15 26.24
C GLY A 255 0.65 -18.31 27.17
N VAL A 256 1.53 -18.70 28.05
CA VAL A 256 1.42 -19.83 28.98
C VAL A 256 0.10 -19.84 29.77
N PHE A 257 -0.59 -18.69 29.83
CA PHE A 257 -1.90 -18.51 30.48
C PHE A 257 -3.08 -19.23 29.79
N SER A 258 -3.01 -19.58 28.51
CA SER A 258 -4.10 -20.32 27.86
C SER A 258 -4.11 -21.80 28.22
N LYS A 259 -2.97 -22.38 28.61
CA LYS A 259 -2.88 -23.75 29.11
C LYS A 259 -3.42 -23.91 30.54
N LEU A 260 -3.34 -22.88 31.37
CA LEU A 260 -3.90 -22.93 32.73
C LEU A 260 -5.45 -22.90 32.76
N LYS A 261 -6.10 -22.16 31.84
CA LYS A 261 -7.58 -22.15 31.78
C LYS A 261 -8.18 -23.49 31.37
N ARG A 262 -7.46 -24.34 30.63
CA ARG A 262 -7.93 -25.70 30.25
C ARG A 262 -7.76 -26.72 31.36
N LEU A 263 -6.88 -26.47 32.33
CA LEU A 263 -6.64 -27.36 33.49
C LEU A 263 -7.56 -27.09 34.70
N PHE A 264 -8.15 -25.89 34.76
CA PHE A 264 -9.02 -25.46 35.89
C PHE A 264 -10.47 -25.20 35.52
N GLY A 265 -10.90 -25.47 34.29
CA GLY A 265 -12.26 -25.25 33.79
C GLY A 265 -13.06 -26.53 33.58
N GLY A 266 -12.88 -27.51 34.45
CA GLY A 266 -13.70 -28.73 34.49
C GLY A 266 -14.58 -28.74 35.73
N LYS A 267 -15.79 -28.16 35.64
CA LYS A 267 -17.02 -28.64 36.30
C LYS A 267 -18.19 -27.92 35.68
#